data_2693b301e38442f8e49805452e4dbd82
#
_entry.id   2693b301e38442f8e49805452e4dbd82
#
_cell.length_a   1.000
_cell.length_b   1.000
_cell.length_c   1.000
_cell.angle_alpha   90.00
_cell.angle_beta   90.00
_cell.angle_gamma   90.00
#
_symmetry.space_group_name_H-M   'P 1'
#
loop_
_entity.id
_entity.type
_entity.pdbx_description
1 polymer ?
#
loop_
_entity_poly.entity_id
_entity_poly.type
_entity_poly.pdbx_seq_one_letter_code
_entity_poly.pdbx_strand_id
1 'polypeptide(L)'
;MLQKGNSMVTIKDISKECGVSPATVSKALNGYDEISPETVELVKRTARKLNYMPNAAARLLKTNRSNNIGVLFVDDTMSGLTHEFFSLILNSVKEEAETNGYDITFISNNIGRQKMSFLQHCKYRNCDGVVIASVDFQNPEVLELVRSDVPVVTIDYSFDNLSSIVSDNQEGSYRLASYLAEQGHRRIAFIHGERTLVTQKRIRGFNRAMQEYGIKTPPEYLVEARYHNADSVRKATAVLLDLEEPPTAIMFPDDFSFIGGQTEILERGLSIPDDISVCGYDGINLSKILNPQLTTWYQNADKIGKESVRKLVEAIEGTSVAEQIMVSGEFLSGNSVRKWESK
;
A
#
# COMPACT_ATOMS: atom_id res chain seq x y z
N MET A 1 5.51 -40.39 -35.24
CA MET A 1 5.49 -40.70 -33.79
C MET A 1 4.74 -39.57 -33.10
N LEU A 2 3.48 -39.81 -32.78
CA LEU A 2 2.64 -38.85 -32.04
C LEU A 2 3.14 -38.81 -30.61
N GLN A 3 3.57 -37.64 -30.12
CA GLN A 3 3.89 -37.40 -28.72
C GLN A 3 2.65 -37.71 -27.87
N LYS A 4 2.78 -38.74 -26.99
CA LYS A 4 1.78 -39.00 -25.95
C LYS A 4 1.67 -37.71 -25.14
N GLY A 5 0.48 -37.09 -25.13
CA GLY A 5 0.19 -35.94 -24.30
C GLY A 5 0.57 -36.26 -22.86
N ASN A 6 1.30 -35.32 -22.25
CA ASN A 6 1.72 -35.35 -20.86
C ASN A 6 0.45 -35.25 -19.99
N SER A 7 -0.21 -36.39 -19.69
CA SER A 7 -1.33 -36.39 -18.76
C SER A 7 -0.79 -36.09 -17.39
N MET A 8 -1.26 -34.99 -16.76
CA MET A 8 -0.90 -34.65 -15.38
C MET A 8 -1.18 -35.86 -14.48
N VAL A 9 -0.19 -36.21 -13.65
CA VAL A 9 -0.34 -37.22 -12.60
C VAL A 9 -1.47 -36.82 -11.66
N THR A 10 -2.32 -37.77 -11.33
CA THR A 10 -3.51 -37.54 -10.50
C THR A 10 -3.39 -38.23 -9.13
N ILE A 11 -4.26 -37.90 -8.19
CA ILE A 11 -4.41 -38.58 -6.90
C ILE A 11 -4.67 -40.09 -7.12
N LYS A 12 -5.38 -40.44 -8.20
CA LYS A 12 -5.64 -41.87 -8.54
C LYS A 12 -4.37 -42.64 -8.94
N ASP A 13 -3.42 -41.96 -9.58
CA ASP A 13 -2.15 -42.58 -9.95
C ASP A 13 -1.28 -42.85 -8.71
N ILE A 14 -1.23 -41.90 -7.77
CA ILE A 14 -0.56 -42.07 -6.47
C ILE A 14 -1.23 -43.20 -5.67
N SER A 15 -2.56 -43.22 -5.62
CA SER A 15 -3.37 -44.24 -4.96
C SER A 15 -3.02 -45.64 -5.45
N LYS A 16 -2.91 -45.80 -6.77
CA LYS A 16 -2.57 -47.06 -7.43
C LYS A 16 -1.15 -47.53 -7.10
N GLU A 17 -0.18 -46.56 -7.08
CA GLU A 17 1.24 -46.87 -6.80
C GLU A 17 1.47 -47.19 -5.31
N CYS A 18 0.73 -46.50 -4.39
CA CYS A 18 0.84 -46.74 -2.95
C CYS A 18 -0.02 -47.88 -2.41
N GLY A 19 -0.98 -48.38 -3.18
CA GLY A 19 -1.92 -49.40 -2.71
C GLY A 19 -2.92 -48.92 -1.67
N VAL A 20 -3.18 -47.59 -1.59
CA VAL A 20 -4.13 -46.99 -0.64
C VAL A 20 -5.26 -46.28 -1.39
N SER A 21 -6.38 -46.00 -0.73
CA SER A 21 -7.52 -45.34 -1.39
C SER A 21 -7.18 -43.90 -1.82
N PRO A 22 -7.82 -43.37 -2.89
CA PRO A 22 -7.67 -41.95 -3.26
C PRO A 22 -8.01 -40.98 -2.11
N ALA A 23 -8.95 -41.35 -1.25
CA ALA A 23 -9.30 -40.57 -0.05
C ALA A 23 -8.14 -40.56 0.95
N THR A 24 -7.48 -41.70 1.17
CA THR A 24 -6.27 -41.79 2.04
C THR A 24 -5.14 -40.96 1.48
N VAL A 25 -4.87 -40.99 0.17
CA VAL A 25 -3.87 -40.16 -0.50
C VAL A 25 -4.17 -38.66 -0.28
N SER A 26 -5.43 -38.25 -0.51
CA SER A 26 -5.86 -36.89 -0.30
C SER A 26 -5.67 -36.43 1.15
N LYS A 27 -6.05 -37.25 2.14
CA LYS A 27 -5.87 -36.95 3.57
C LYS A 27 -4.38 -36.86 3.94
N ALA A 28 -3.55 -37.78 3.48
CA ALA A 28 -2.11 -37.82 3.73
C ALA A 28 -1.38 -36.58 3.15
N LEU A 29 -1.75 -36.15 1.93
CA LEU A 29 -1.16 -34.95 1.30
C LEU A 29 -1.59 -33.64 1.98
N ASN A 30 -2.78 -33.60 2.61
CA ASN A 30 -3.30 -32.42 3.30
C ASN A 30 -3.03 -32.42 4.81
N GLY A 31 -2.24 -33.37 5.35
CA GLY A 31 -1.79 -33.36 6.74
C GLY A 31 -2.86 -33.68 7.76
N TYR A 32 -3.86 -34.51 7.42
CA TYR A 32 -4.87 -34.96 8.38
C TYR A 32 -4.27 -35.97 9.37
N ASP A 33 -4.49 -35.75 10.67
CA ASP A 33 -3.93 -36.57 11.77
C ASP A 33 -4.46 -38.02 11.81
N GLU A 34 -5.55 -38.30 11.09
CA GLU A 34 -6.16 -39.64 11.02
C GLU A 34 -5.32 -40.65 10.21
N ILE A 35 -4.27 -40.24 9.52
CA ILE A 35 -3.43 -41.07 8.68
C ILE A 35 -2.13 -41.38 9.42
N SER A 36 -1.72 -42.65 9.46
CA SER A 36 -0.47 -43.02 10.12
C SER A 36 0.75 -42.31 9.51
N PRO A 37 1.77 -41.93 10.31
CA PRO A 37 2.97 -41.25 9.81
C PRO A 37 3.67 -42.03 8.67
N GLU A 38 3.67 -43.37 8.73
CA GLU A 38 4.25 -44.22 7.70
C GLU A 38 3.51 -44.11 6.37
N THR A 39 2.18 -44.06 6.41
CA THR A 39 1.35 -43.88 5.20
C THR A 39 1.54 -42.46 4.63
N VAL A 40 1.62 -41.46 5.46
CA VAL A 40 1.89 -40.06 5.06
C VAL A 40 3.22 -39.98 4.31
N GLU A 41 4.30 -40.58 4.88
CA GLU A 41 5.60 -40.57 4.23
C GLU A 41 5.67 -41.37 2.94
N LEU A 42 5.01 -42.55 2.87
CA LEU A 42 4.87 -43.32 1.66
C LEU A 42 4.19 -42.49 0.56
N VAL A 43 3.05 -41.87 0.85
CA VAL A 43 2.29 -41.05 -0.09
C VAL A 43 3.11 -39.85 -0.57
N LYS A 44 3.75 -39.10 0.34
CA LYS A 44 4.60 -37.93 0.01
C LYS A 44 5.78 -38.33 -0.87
N ARG A 45 6.47 -39.47 -0.57
CA ARG A 45 7.57 -40.00 -1.38
C ARG A 45 7.10 -40.39 -2.77
N THR A 46 5.96 -41.07 -2.88
CA THR A 46 5.39 -41.48 -4.17
C THR A 46 4.93 -40.27 -4.99
N ALA A 47 4.31 -39.29 -4.38
CA ALA A 47 3.93 -38.03 -5.03
C ALA A 47 5.17 -37.32 -5.63
N ARG A 48 6.28 -37.22 -4.86
CA ARG A 48 7.56 -36.67 -5.35
C ARG A 48 8.12 -37.49 -6.51
N LYS A 49 8.13 -38.85 -6.40
CA LYS A 49 8.61 -39.77 -7.45
C LYS A 49 7.86 -39.60 -8.77
N LEU A 50 6.54 -39.36 -8.68
CA LEU A 50 5.68 -39.18 -9.84
C LEU A 50 5.61 -37.76 -10.34
N ASN A 51 6.33 -36.79 -9.72
CA ASN A 51 6.20 -35.36 -9.98
C ASN A 51 4.74 -34.87 -9.91
N TYR A 52 3.99 -35.38 -8.93
CA TYR A 52 2.62 -34.96 -8.72
C TYR A 52 2.60 -33.52 -8.21
N MET A 53 1.83 -32.67 -8.89
CA MET A 53 1.53 -31.31 -8.45
C MET A 53 0.06 -31.26 -8.05
N PRO A 54 -0.27 -30.77 -6.83
CA PRO A 54 -1.66 -30.56 -6.42
C PRO A 54 -2.40 -29.68 -7.42
N ASN A 55 -3.57 -30.10 -7.84
CA ASN A 55 -4.40 -29.33 -8.77
C ASN A 55 -5.24 -28.30 -7.98
N ALA A 56 -4.94 -27.02 -8.17
CA ALA A 56 -5.65 -25.91 -7.52
C ALA A 56 -7.16 -25.91 -7.84
N ALA A 57 -7.54 -26.26 -9.09
CA ALA A 57 -8.95 -26.37 -9.46
C ALA A 57 -9.68 -27.50 -8.71
N ALA A 58 -9.01 -28.65 -8.49
CA ALA A 58 -9.58 -29.75 -7.70
C ALA A 58 -9.71 -29.37 -6.21
N ARG A 59 -8.78 -28.58 -5.68
CA ARG A 59 -8.86 -28.05 -4.32
C ARG A 59 -10.03 -27.08 -4.19
N LEU A 60 -10.16 -26.13 -5.12
CA LEU A 60 -11.27 -25.17 -5.16
C LEU A 60 -12.64 -25.89 -5.12
N LEU A 61 -12.84 -26.93 -5.95
CA LEU A 61 -14.08 -27.71 -5.96
C LEU A 61 -14.38 -28.41 -4.63
N LYS A 62 -13.35 -28.76 -3.84
CA LYS A 62 -13.51 -29.46 -2.55
C LYS A 62 -13.70 -28.52 -1.38
N THR A 63 -12.97 -27.40 -1.36
CA THR A 63 -12.87 -26.49 -0.20
C THR A 63 -13.66 -25.20 -0.39
N ASN A 64 -14.12 -24.93 -1.61
CA ASN A 64 -14.67 -23.65 -2.05
C ASN A 64 -13.70 -22.46 -1.81
N ARG A 65 -12.39 -22.74 -1.75
CA ARG A 65 -11.31 -21.74 -1.59
C ARG A 65 -10.26 -21.93 -2.68
N SER A 66 -9.94 -20.82 -3.32
CA SER A 66 -8.91 -20.78 -4.36
C SER A 66 -7.50 -20.61 -3.79
N ASN A 67 -7.38 -20.09 -2.59
CA ASN A 67 -6.15 -19.53 -1.99
C ASN A 67 -5.54 -18.44 -2.89
N ASN A 68 -6.38 -17.56 -3.44
CA ASN A 68 -5.98 -16.43 -4.26
C ASN A 68 -6.68 -15.19 -3.74
N ILE A 69 -5.93 -14.14 -3.41
CA ILE A 69 -6.46 -12.85 -3.03
C ILE A 69 -6.25 -11.83 -4.15
N GLY A 70 -7.24 -10.96 -4.32
CA GLY A 70 -7.15 -9.83 -5.23
C GLY A 70 -6.39 -8.66 -4.59
N VAL A 71 -5.65 -7.93 -5.40
CA VAL A 71 -5.08 -6.64 -5.02
C VAL A 71 -5.58 -5.61 -6.03
N LEU A 72 -6.39 -4.67 -5.56
CA LEU A 72 -6.86 -3.56 -6.37
C LEU A 72 -5.97 -2.35 -6.10
N PHE A 73 -5.21 -1.98 -7.11
CA PHE A 73 -4.33 -0.82 -7.11
C PHE A 73 -4.48 -0.07 -8.43
N VAL A 74 -5.01 1.13 -8.35
CA VAL A 74 -5.12 2.07 -9.47
C VAL A 74 -4.38 3.34 -9.08
N ASP A 75 -3.34 3.65 -9.82
CA ASP A 75 -2.54 4.83 -9.61
C ASP A 75 -2.86 5.88 -10.68
N ASP A 76 -3.57 6.93 -10.28
CA ASP A 76 -3.96 8.04 -11.14
C ASP A 76 -2.74 8.89 -11.58
N THR A 77 -1.59 8.74 -10.91
CA THR A 77 -0.35 9.43 -11.28
C THR A 77 0.36 8.78 -12.46
N MET A 78 -0.12 7.64 -12.95
CA MET A 78 0.49 6.85 -14.03
C MET A 78 1.87 6.26 -13.68
N SER A 79 2.28 6.28 -12.43
CA SER A 79 3.53 5.68 -11.95
C SER A 79 3.43 4.16 -11.83
N GLY A 80 2.23 3.64 -11.62
CA GLY A 80 1.96 2.22 -11.46
C GLY A 80 2.78 1.60 -10.34
N LEU A 81 3.37 0.43 -10.60
CA LEU A 81 4.20 -0.28 -9.61
C LEU A 81 5.58 0.38 -9.35
N THR A 82 5.91 1.49 -10.01
CA THR A 82 7.14 2.24 -9.72
C THR A 82 6.96 3.32 -8.64
N HIS A 83 5.75 3.52 -8.16
CA HIS A 83 5.47 4.37 -7.01
C HIS A 83 6.06 3.74 -5.74
N GLU A 84 7.20 4.23 -5.25
CA GLU A 84 8.01 3.55 -4.23
C GLU A 84 7.21 3.22 -2.95
N PHE A 85 6.46 4.17 -2.40
CA PHE A 85 5.65 3.92 -1.20
C PHE A 85 4.64 2.78 -1.40
N PHE A 86 3.87 2.81 -2.50
CA PHE A 86 2.91 1.73 -2.78
C PHE A 86 3.61 0.42 -3.15
N SER A 87 4.77 0.46 -3.81
CA SER A 87 5.56 -0.74 -4.09
C SER A 87 5.99 -1.46 -2.81
N LEU A 88 6.36 -0.70 -1.77
CA LEU A 88 6.70 -1.26 -0.46
C LEU A 88 5.48 -1.92 0.21
N ILE A 89 4.30 -1.27 0.16
CA ILE A 89 3.05 -1.87 0.66
C ILE A 89 2.73 -3.16 -0.10
N LEU A 90 2.77 -3.11 -1.43
CA LEU A 90 2.44 -4.25 -2.28
C LEU A 90 3.41 -5.43 -2.10
N ASN A 91 4.70 -5.14 -1.86
CA ASN A 91 5.67 -6.16 -1.50
C ASN A 91 5.31 -6.84 -0.17
N SER A 92 4.94 -6.07 0.84
CA SER A 92 4.54 -6.62 2.14
C SER A 92 3.22 -7.38 2.08
N VAL A 93 2.26 -6.92 1.25
CA VAL A 93 1.04 -7.69 0.94
C VAL A 93 1.41 -9.04 0.33
N LYS A 94 2.35 -9.06 -0.65
CA LYS A 94 2.80 -10.30 -1.28
C LYS A 94 3.44 -11.26 -0.27
N GLU A 95 4.38 -10.78 0.53
CA GLU A 95 5.10 -11.61 1.51
C GLU A 95 4.16 -12.20 2.56
N GLU A 96 3.23 -11.42 3.08
CA GLU A 96 2.26 -11.88 4.07
C GLU A 96 1.21 -12.82 3.44
N ALA A 97 0.78 -12.60 2.19
CA ALA A 97 -0.08 -13.51 1.45
C ALA A 97 0.59 -14.87 1.26
N GLU A 98 1.84 -14.90 0.81
CA GLU A 98 2.64 -16.14 0.65
C GLU A 98 2.79 -16.88 1.99
N THR A 99 3.03 -16.15 3.09
CA THR A 99 3.15 -16.73 4.45
C THR A 99 1.85 -17.42 4.87
N ASN A 100 0.70 -16.86 4.48
CA ASN A 100 -0.62 -17.42 4.76
C ASN A 100 -1.11 -18.40 3.68
N GLY A 101 -0.27 -18.75 2.70
CA GLY A 101 -0.57 -19.73 1.65
C GLY A 101 -1.50 -19.23 0.57
N TYR A 102 -1.53 -17.92 0.32
CA TYR A 102 -2.29 -17.27 -0.76
C TYR A 102 -1.39 -16.81 -1.90
N ASP A 103 -1.86 -17.01 -3.12
CA ASP A 103 -1.37 -16.30 -4.29
C ASP A 103 -2.04 -14.93 -4.40
N ILE A 104 -1.45 -14.00 -5.18
CA ILE A 104 -2.06 -12.70 -5.43
C ILE A 104 -2.39 -12.51 -6.92
N THR A 105 -3.50 -11.82 -7.17
CA THR A 105 -3.92 -11.40 -8.50
C THR A 105 -4.22 -9.90 -8.49
N PHE A 106 -3.53 -9.11 -9.34
CA PHE A 106 -3.92 -7.72 -9.53
C PHE A 106 -5.27 -7.63 -10.23
N ILE A 107 -6.22 -6.94 -9.58
CA ILE A 107 -7.55 -6.71 -10.11
C ILE A 107 -7.54 -5.52 -11.06
N SER A 108 -8.16 -5.68 -12.22
CA SER A 108 -8.21 -4.68 -13.29
C SER A 108 -9.58 -4.71 -13.95
N ASN A 109 -9.95 -3.62 -14.61
CA ASN A 109 -11.17 -3.52 -15.41
C ASN A 109 -10.97 -3.84 -16.90
N ASN A 110 -9.73 -4.18 -17.29
CA ASN A 110 -9.40 -4.55 -18.67
C ASN A 110 -8.62 -5.86 -18.70
N ILE A 111 -9.21 -6.92 -19.29
CA ILE A 111 -8.56 -8.21 -19.51
C ILE A 111 -8.50 -8.48 -21.01
N GLY A 112 -7.34 -8.29 -21.59
CA GLY A 112 -7.19 -8.36 -23.03
C GLY A 112 -8.08 -7.33 -23.72
N ARG A 113 -9.09 -7.81 -24.48
CA ARG A 113 -10.07 -6.96 -25.19
C ARG A 113 -11.43 -6.89 -24.49
N GLN A 114 -11.58 -7.52 -23.32
CA GLN A 114 -12.84 -7.53 -22.58
C GLN A 114 -12.77 -6.51 -21.43
N LYS A 115 -13.78 -5.66 -21.36
CA LYS A 115 -14.02 -4.78 -20.22
C LYS A 115 -14.83 -5.53 -19.18
N MET A 116 -14.39 -5.52 -17.93
CA MET A 116 -15.06 -6.12 -16.79
C MET A 116 -15.09 -5.12 -15.63
N SER A 117 -16.08 -5.19 -14.73
CA SER A 117 -15.96 -4.48 -13.47
C SER A 117 -14.92 -5.16 -12.56
N PHE A 118 -14.44 -4.46 -11.54
CA PHE A 118 -13.49 -5.03 -10.56
C PHE A 118 -14.08 -6.27 -9.89
N LEU A 119 -15.37 -6.26 -9.56
CA LEU A 119 -16.07 -7.42 -9.01
C LEU A 119 -16.13 -8.59 -9.99
N GLN A 120 -16.42 -8.33 -11.27
CA GLN A 120 -16.43 -9.36 -12.29
C GLN A 120 -15.06 -10.02 -12.47
N HIS A 121 -13.98 -9.20 -12.47
CA HIS A 121 -12.62 -9.74 -12.55
C HIS A 121 -12.25 -10.57 -11.32
N CYS A 122 -12.60 -10.08 -10.13
CA CYS A 122 -12.41 -10.83 -8.89
C CYS A 122 -13.09 -12.22 -8.93
N LYS A 123 -14.37 -12.26 -9.34
CA LYS A 123 -15.13 -13.51 -9.51
C LYS A 123 -14.54 -14.39 -10.61
N TYR A 124 -14.13 -13.82 -11.73
CA TYR A 124 -13.50 -14.56 -12.83
C TYR A 124 -12.19 -15.25 -12.41
N ARG A 125 -11.39 -14.61 -11.53
CA ARG A 125 -10.15 -15.14 -10.97
C ARG A 125 -10.36 -15.98 -9.71
N ASN A 126 -11.62 -16.15 -9.28
CA ASN A 126 -11.98 -16.83 -8.03
C ASN A 126 -11.18 -16.29 -6.84
N CYS A 127 -11.06 -14.96 -6.69
CA CYS A 127 -10.41 -14.40 -5.51
C CYS A 127 -11.26 -14.66 -4.27
N ASP A 128 -10.62 -15.14 -3.19
CA ASP A 128 -11.29 -15.40 -1.91
C ASP A 128 -11.56 -14.09 -1.15
N GLY A 129 -10.84 -13.01 -1.48
CA GLY A 129 -11.01 -11.67 -0.95
C GLY A 129 -10.13 -10.66 -1.67
N VAL A 130 -10.24 -9.38 -1.33
CA VAL A 130 -9.52 -8.28 -2.01
C VAL A 130 -8.94 -7.27 -1.01
N VAL A 131 -7.65 -6.92 -1.17
CA VAL A 131 -7.05 -5.71 -0.59
C VAL A 131 -7.18 -4.56 -1.59
N ILE A 132 -7.77 -3.44 -1.19
CA ILE A 132 -7.82 -2.22 -1.99
C ILE A 132 -6.75 -1.26 -1.45
N ALA A 133 -5.64 -1.13 -2.19
CA ALA A 133 -4.47 -0.38 -1.76
C ALA A 133 -4.52 1.10 -2.16
N SER A 134 -4.98 1.39 -3.38
CA SER A 134 -5.18 2.76 -3.87
C SER A 134 -6.22 2.74 -4.98
N VAL A 135 -7.15 3.67 -4.95
CA VAL A 135 -8.22 3.83 -5.95
C VAL A 135 -9.04 5.09 -5.63
N ASP A 136 -9.77 5.61 -6.61
CA ASP A 136 -10.88 6.51 -6.30
C ASP A 136 -12.01 5.72 -5.61
N PHE A 137 -12.12 5.87 -4.28
CA PHE A 137 -13.13 5.18 -3.47
C PHE A 137 -14.58 5.65 -3.75
N GLN A 138 -14.79 6.69 -4.55
CA GLN A 138 -16.11 7.11 -5.03
C GLN A 138 -16.46 6.48 -6.38
N ASN A 139 -15.53 5.77 -7.01
CA ASN A 139 -15.78 5.06 -8.26
C ASN A 139 -16.90 4.02 -8.09
N PRO A 140 -17.97 4.05 -8.92
CA PRO A 140 -19.08 3.10 -8.82
C PRO A 140 -18.68 1.63 -8.87
N GLU A 141 -17.64 1.26 -9.65
CA GLU A 141 -17.15 -0.11 -9.73
C GLU A 141 -16.44 -0.56 -8.43
N VAL A 142 -15.79 0.37 -7.71
CA VAL A 142 -15.24 0.12 -6.38
C VAL A 142 -16.35 -0.07 -5.36
N LEU A 143 -17.38 0.78 -5.41
CA LEU A 143 -18.54 0.67 -4.52
C LEU A 143 -19.33 -0.63 -4.79
N GLU A 144 -19.39 -1.11 -6.05
CA GLU A 144 -19.97 -2.43 -6.40
C GLU A 144 -19.19 -3.56 -5.68
N LEU A 145 -17.86 -3.54 -5.75
CA LEU A 145 -17.00 -4.53 -5.09
C LEU A 145 -17.16 -4.49 -3.56
N VAL A 146 -17.11 -3.31 -2.97
CA VAL A 146 -17.23 -3.10 -1.52
C VAL A 146 -18.59 -3.57 -0.96
N ARG A 147 -19.66 -3.46 -1.74
CA ARG A 147 -21.02 -3.88 -1.35
C ARG A 147 -21.33 -5.34 -1.66
N SER A 148 -20.39 -6.05 -2.30
CA SER A 148 -20.59 -7.44 -2.67
C SER A 148 -20.37 -8.39 -1.48
N ASP A 149 -20.50 -9.68 -1.75
CA ASP A 149 -20.22 -10.79 -0.83
C ASP A 149 -18.73 -11.14 -0.71
N VAL A 150 -17.87 -10.49 -1.50
CA VAL A 150 -16.42 -10.70 -1.48
C VAL A 150 -15.81 -10.00 -0.27
N PRO A 151 -15.04 -10.67 0.59
CA PRO A 151 -14.30 -10.03 1.67
C PRO A 151 -13.35 -8.94 1.15
N VAL A 152 -13.40 -7.75 1.76
CA VAL A 152 -12.58 -6.60 1.35
C VAL A 152 -11.93 -5.97 2.56
N VAL A 153 -10.65 -5.59 2.41
CA VAL A 153 -9.92 -4.70 3.32
C VAL A 153 -9.40 -3.50 2.53
N THR A 154 -9.49 -2.31 3.11
CA THR A 154 -9.07 -1.07 2.47
C THR A 154 -7.86 -0.46 3.15
N ILE A 155 -7.03 0.25 2.38
CA ILE A 155 -5.90 1.03 2.90
C ILE A 155 -6.23 2.52 2.77
N ASP A 156 -6.01 3.27 3.87
CA ASP A 156 -6.21 4.72 4.01
C ASP A 156 -7.62 5.24 3.70
N TYR A 157 -8.60 4.35 3.58
CA TYR A 157 -10.01 4.68 3.45
C TYR A 157 -10.86 3.72 4.29
N SER A 158 -11.92 4.23 4.95
CA SER A 158 -12.78 3.42 5.82
C SER A 158 -14.22 3.40 5.34
N PHE A 159 -14.80 2.21 5.31
CA PHE A 159 -16.23 1.97 5.19
C PHE A 159 -16.75 1.39 6.51
N ASP A 160 -18.00 1.68 6.88
CA ASP A 160 -18.57 1.33 8.19
C ASP A 160 -18.52 -0.18 8.52
N ASN A 161 -18.60 -1.04 7.50
CA ASN A 161 -18.71 -2.50 7.69
C ASN A 161 -17.47 -3.28 7.23
N LEU A 162 -16.36 -2.59 6.95
CA LEU A 162 -15.13 -3.22 6.48
C LEU A 162 -13.94 -2.87 7.38
N SER A 163 -13.02 -3.80 7.51
CA SER A 163 -11.74 -3.49 8.13
C SER A 163 -10.92 -2.58 7.24
N SER A 164 -10.24 -1.63 7.85
CA SER A 164 -9.36 -0.68 7.16
C SER A 164 -8.05 -0.51 7.90
N ILE A 165 -6.96 -0.42 7.14
CA ILE A 165 -5.63 -0.12 7.67
C ILE A 165 -5.31 1.32 7.26
N VAL A 166 -5.08 2.19 8.23
CA VAL A 166 -4.89 3.62 7.96
C VAL A 166 -3.59 4.12 8.57
N SER A 167 -2.90 4.97 7.83
CA SER A 167 -1.75 5.72 8.35
C SER A 167 -2.21 6.81 9.28
N ASP A 168 -1.43 7.10 10.34
CA ASP A 168 -1.68 8.27 11.18
C ASP A 168 -1.23 9.57 10.49
N ASN A 169 -1.96 9.90 9.43
CA ASN A 169 -1.69 11.06 8.58
C ASN A 169 -1.81 12.39 9.32
N GLN A 170 -2.66 12.47 10.34
CA GLN A 170 -2.84 13.69 11.12
C GLN A 170 -1.64 13.91 12.04
N GLU A 171 -1.20 12.89 12.76
CA GLU A 171 -0.05 12.99 13.64
C GLU A 171 1.24 13.24 12.87
N GLY A 172 1.46 12.54 11.74
CA GLY A 172 2.65 12.75 10.91
C GLY A 172 2.80 14.20 10.44
N SER A 173 1.74 14.76 9.90
CA SER A 173 1.76 16.16 9.45
C SER A 173 1.91 17.14 10.62
N TYR A 174 1.27 16.86 11.76
CA TYR A 174 1.43 17.64 12.98
C TYR A 174 2.89 17.64 13.48
N ARG A 175 3.55 16.49 13.50
CA ARG A 175 4.94 16.35 13.95
C ARG A 175 5.92 17.12 13.07
N LEU A 176 5.77 17.02 11.75
CA LEU A 176 6.61 17.78 10.82
C LEU A 176 6.42 19.29 10.98
N ALA A 177 5.18 19.75 11.03
CA ALA A 177 4.87 21.16 11.19
C ALA A 177 5.34 21.73 12.56
N SER A 178 5.15 20.95 13.63
CA SER A 178 5.66 21.30 14.97
C SER A 178 7.18 21.41 14.99
N TYR A 179 7.86 20.44 14.36
CA TYR A 179 9.33 20.48 14.25
C TYR A 179 9.83 21.75 13.55
N LEU A 180 9.20 22.17 12.44
CA LEU A 180 9.55 23.41 11.76
C LEU A 180 9.33 24.64 12.68
N ALA A 181 8.22 24.67 13.42
CA ALA A 181 7.94 25.74 14.38
C ALA A 181 8.95 25.78 15.54
N GLU A 182 9.38 24.61 16.05
CA GLU A 182 10.42 24.43 17.08
C GLU A 182 11.79 24.90 16.58
N GLN A 183 12.08 24.72 15.27
CA GLN A 183 13.29 25.27 14.65
C GLN A 183 13.22 26.79 14.44
N GLY A 184 12.17 27.47 14.89
CA GLY A 184 12.04 28.95 14.85
C GLY A 184 11.33 29.49 13.62
N HIS A 185 10.92 28.62 12.67
CA HIS A 185 10.16 29.07 11.50
C HIS A 185 8.78 29.63 11.90
N ARG A 186 8.37 30.73 11.25
CA ARG A 186 7.06 31.36 11.46
C ARG A 186 6.30 31.59 10.16
N ARG A 187 6.99 31.52 9.03
CA ARG A 187 6.42 31.48 7.68
C ARG A 187 6.60 30.08 7.12
N ILE A 188 5.62 29.21 7.41
CA ILE A 188 5.64 27.78 7.06
C ILE A 188 4.52 27.53 6.06
N ALA A 189 4.87 27.09 4.86
CA ALA A 189 3.91 26.70 3.83
C ALA A 189 3.75 25.17 3.74
N PHE A 190 2.61 24.74 3.25
CA PHE A 190 2.34 23.34 2.98
C PHE A 190 1.81 23.18 1.55
N ILE A 191 2.60 22.53 0.70
CA ILE A 191 2.16 22.01 -0.59
C ILE A 191 1.52 20.66 -0.31
N HIS A 192 0.22 20.52 -0.52
CA HIS A 192 -0.52 19.31 -0.26
C HIS A 192 -1.00 18.66 -1.55
N GLY A 193 -1.33 17.35 -1.52
CA GLY A 193 -1.88 16.64 -2.66
C GLY A 193 -3.36 16.97 -2.93
N GLU A 194 -3.96 16.23 -3.86
CA GLU A 194 -5.38 16.34 -4.24
C GLU A 194 -6.29 16.16 -3.01
N ARG A 195 -7.52 16.65 -3.10
CA ARG A 195 -8.52 16.66 -2.01
C ARG A 195 -9.05 15.27 -1.66
N THR A 196 -8.22 14.47 -1.00
CA THR A 196 -8.58 13.16 -0.44
C THR A 196 -8.79 13.21 1.07
N LEU A 197 -9.27 12.13 1.68
CA LEU A 197 -9.33 12.01 3.15
C LEU A 197 -7.94 12.08 3.78
N VAL A 198 -6.93 11.50 3.13
CA VAL A 198 -5.51 11.57 3.55
C VAL A 198 -5.07 13.02 3.63
N THR A 199 -5.26 13.78 2.54
CA THR A 199 -4.91 15.20 2.48
C THR A 199 -5.61 16.02 3.54
N GLN A 200 -6.92 15.80 3.75
CA GLN A 200 -7.68 16.50 4.80
C GLN A 200 -7.11 16.23 6.21
N LYS A 201 -6.74 14.98 6.50
CA LYS A 201 -6.10 14.63 7.78
C LYS A 201 -4.74 15.31 7.92
N ARG A 202 -3.91 15.34 6.87
CA ARG A 202 -2.60 16.03 6.87
C ARG A 202 -2.76 17.54 7.07
N ILE A 203 -3.71 18.18 6.38
CA ILE A 203 -4.01 19.61 6.58
C ILE A 203 -4.49 19.89 8.02
N ARG A 204 -5.32 19.01 8.61
CA ARG A 204 -5.73 19.16 10.01
C ARG A 204 -4.55 19.08 10.98
N GLY A 205 -3.62 18.13 10.75
CA GLY A 205 -2.40 18.01 11.54
C GLY A 205 -1.52 19.26 11.46
N PHE A 206 -1.30 19.75 10.24
CA PHE A 206 -0.58 21.00 9.98
C PHE A 206 -1.23 22.19 10.71
N ASN A 207 -2.53 22.41 10.52
CA ASN A 207 -3.25 23.52 11.14
C ASN A 207 -3.25 23.44 12.67
N ARG A 208 -3.34 22.22 13.23
CA ARG A 208 -3.21 22.02 14.69
C ARG A 208 -1.85 22.52 15.19
N ALA A 209 -0.75 22.17 14.53
CA ALA A 209 0.57 22.65 14.89
C ALA A 209 0.67 24.17 14.79
N MET A 210 0.21 24.75 13.69
CA MET A 210 0.22 26.20 13.51
C MET A 210 -0.55 26.92 14.62
N GLN A 211 -1.70 26.41 15.01
CA GLN A 211 -2.50 26.95 16.10
C GLN A 211 -1.79 26.85 17.45
N GLU A 212 -1.19 25.71 17.78
CA GLU A 212 -0.48 25.48 19.06
C GLU A 212 0.75 26.39 19.21
N TYR A 213 1.46 26.67 18.11
CA TYR A 213 2.62 27.57 18.11
C TYR A 213 2.26 29.06 17.85
N GLY A 214 0.97 29.39 17.75
CA GLY A 214 0.49 30.76 17.51
C GLY A 214 0.92 31.34 16.15
N ILE A 215 1.15 30.47 15.16
CA ILE A 215 1.58 30.86 13.82
C ILE A 215 0.34 31.07 12.94
N LYS A 216 0.24 32.23 12.32
CA LYS A 216 -0.78 32.53 11.32
C LYS A 216 -0.34 31.96 9.98
N THR A 217 -1.17 31.14 9.38
CA THR A 217 -0.96 30.60 8.04
C THR A 217 -1.89 31.33 7.08
N PRO A 218 -1.39 32.20 6.21
CA PRO A 218 -2.21 32.83 5.19
C PRO A 218 -2.69 31.76 4.16
N PRO A 219 -3.87 31.94 3.56
CA PRO A 219 -4.43 30.94 2.63
C PRO A 219 -3.49 30.57 1.48
N GLU A 220 -2.69 31.53 1.00
CA GLU A 220 -1.71 31.37 -0.07
C GLU A 220 -0.54 30.44 0.28
N TYR A 221 -0.35 30.10 1.56
CA TYR A 221 0.67 29.13 2.02
C TYR A 221 0.16 27.68 1.97
N LEU A 222 -1.11 27.45 1.68
CA LEU A 222 -1.69 26.13 1.45
C LEU A 222 -1.93 25.96 -0.06
N VAL A 223 -1.00 25.29 -0.73
CA VAL A 223 -1.04 25.15 -2.19
C VAL A 223 -1.32 23.71 -2.57
N GLU A 224 -2.34 23.52 -3.43
CA GLU A 224 -2.66 22.19 -3.95
C GLU A 224 -1.73 21.82 -5.10
N ALA A 225 -1.20 20.60 -5.06
CA ALA A 225 -0.43 19.96 -6.12
C ALA A 225 -0.91 18.52 -6.30
N ARG A 226 -0.23 17.75 -7.14
CA ARG A 226 -0.50 16.32 -7.30
C ARG A 226 0.52 15.52 -6.51
N TYR A 227 0.04 14.46 -5.82
CA TYR A 227 0.92 13.46 -5.24
C TYR A 227 1.79 12.82 -6.32
N HIS A 228 2.98 12.44 -5.96
CA HIS A 228 3.94 11.74 -6.79
C HIS A 228 4.16 12.40 -8.17
N ASN A 229 4.12 13.75 -8.21
CA ASN A 229 4.24 14.52 -9.44
C ASN A 229 5.16 15.73 -9.24
N ALA A 230 6.43 15.57 -9.64
CA ALA A 230 7.46 16.59 -9.49
C ALA A 230 7.14 17.89 -10.25
N ASP A 231 6.56 17.81 -11.46
CA ASP A 231 6.22 19.01 -12.25
C ASP A 231 5.11 19.84 -11.62
N SER A 232 4.10 19.18 -11.02
CA SER A 232 3.03 19.87 -10.30
C SER A 232 3.58 20.58 -9.07
N VAL A 233 4.42 19.91 -8.30
CA VAL A 233 5.04 20.46 -7.07
C VAL A 233 6.04 21.55 -7.41
N ARG A 234 6.79 21.44 -8.51
CA ARG A 234 7.65 22.52 -9.00
C ARG A 234 6.87 23.82 -9.23
N LYS A 235 5.73 23.74 -9.91
CA LYS A 235 4.86 24.91 -10.15
C LYS A 235 4.30 25.49 -8.84
N ALA A 236 3.86 24.64 -7.92
CA ALA A 236 3.38 25.05 -6.61
C ALA A 236 4.49 25.74 -5.79
N THR A 237 5.72 25.24 -5.86
CA THR A 237 6.88 25.86 -5.22
C THR A 237 7.18 27.24 -5.81
N ALA A 238 7.12 27.39 -7.14
CA ALA A 238 7.30 28.67 -7.80
C ALA A 238 6.29 29.71 -7.29
N VAL A 239 5.00 29.33 -7.19
CA VAL A 239 3.96 30.22 -6.63
C VAL A 239 4.30 30.70 -5.22
N LEU A 240 4.78 29.81 -4.34
CA LEU A 240 5.15 30.17 -2.97
C LEU A 240 6.38 31.11 -2.91
N LEU A 241 7.36 30.89 -3.78
CA LEU A 241 8.58 31.70 -3.83
C LEU A 241 8.37 33.07 -4.50
N ASP A 242 7.29 33.24 -5.27
CA ASP A 242 6.90 34.51 -5.90
C ASP A 242 6.04 35.41 -4.99
N LEU A 243 5.66 34.96 -3.81
CA LEU A 243 4.90 35.77 -2.85
C LEU A 243 5.73 36.98 -2.36
N GLU A 244 5.07 38.06 -1.99
CA GLU A 244 5.71 39.24 -1.38
C GLU A 244 6.44 38.85 -0.09
N GLU A 245 5.85 37.98 0.72
CA GLU A 245 6.47 37.35 1.88
C GLU A 245 6.61 35.83 1.67
N PRO A 246 7.69 35.36 1.03
CA PRO A 246 7.84 33.95 0.78
C PRO A 246 8.04 33.16 2.08
N PRO A 247 7.64 31.87 2.13
CA PRO A 247 7.85 31.03 3.30
C PRO A 247 9.34 30.80 3.58
N THR A 248 9.70 30.59 4.83
CA THR A 248 11.05 30.17 5.24
C THR A 248 11.17 28.66 5.39
N ALA A 249 10.02 27.97 5.36
CA ALA A 249 9.97 26.51 5.35
C ALA A 249 8.77 26.03 4.53
N ILE A 250 8.95 24.92 3.80
CA ILE A 250 7.90 24.28 3.01
C ILE A 250 7.80 22.79 3.40
N MET A 251 6.59 22.34 3.71
CA MET A 251 6.24 20.93 3.77
C MET A 251 5.76 20.49 2.39
N PHE A 252 6.29 19.36 1.90
CA PHE A 252 5.94 18.78 0.62
C PHE A 252 4.95 17.61 0.78
N PRO A 253 4.14 17.28 -0.26
CA PRO A 253 3.13 16.24 -0.15
C PRO A 253 3.71 14.83 0.03
N ASP A 254 4.86 14.58 -0.59
CA ASP A 254 5.62 13.34 -0.52
C ASP A 254 7.10 13.56 -0.89
N ASP A 255 7.95 12.59 -0.57
CA ASP A 255 9.41 12.68 -0.80
C ASP A 255 9.78 12.67 -2.29
N PHE A 256 9.00 12.01 -3.15
CA PHE A 256 9.27 11.97 -4.58
C PHE A 256 8.96 13.32 -5.24
N SER A 257 7.79 13.87 -4.94
CA SER A 257 7.36 15.16 -5.51
C SER A 257 8.27 16.30 -5.10
N PHE A 258 8.93 16.20 -3.94
CA PHE A 258 9.92 17.19 -3.47
C PHE A 258 11.03 17.43 -4.50
N ILE A 259 11.39 16.48 -5.35
CA ILE A 259 12.40 16.67 -6.43
C ILE A 259 12.05 17.89 -7.28
N GLY A 260 10.77 18.08 -7.60
CA GLY A 260 10.31 19.26 -8.34
C GLY A 260 10.48 20.54 -7.55
N GLY A 261 10.17 20.52 -6.26
CA GLY A 261 10.41 21.65 -5.34
C GLY A 261 11.88 21.97 -5.19
N GLN A 262 12.73 20.97 -5.01
CA GLN A 262 14.18 21.15 -4.94
C GLN A 262 14.72 21.80 -6.22
N THR A 263 14.28 21.32 -7.37
CA THR A 263 14.69 21.88 -8.67
C THR A 263 14.35 23.36 -8.75
N GLU A 264 13.13 23.75 -8.40
CA GLU A 264 12.70 25.16 -8.45
C GLU A 264 13.49 26.05 -7.48
N ILE A 265 13.73 25.57 -6.25
CA ILE A 265 14.51 26.28 -5.23
C ILE A 265 15.93 26.53 -5.73
N LEU A 266 16.60 25.50 -6.27
CA LEU A 266 17.98 25.59 -6.74
C LEU A 266 18.11 26.47 -8.01
N GLU A 267 17.18 26.40 -8.94
CA GLU A 267 17.18 27.24 -10.14
C GLU A 267 17.00 28.73 -9.84
N ARG A 268 16.38 29.08 -8.72
CA ARG A 268 16.31 30.45 -8.21
C ARG A 268 17.57 30.90 -7.46
N GLY A 269 18.58 30.04 -7.39
CA GLY A 269 19.83 30.31 -6.66
C GLY A 269 19.68 30.23 -5.14
N LEU A 270 18.58 29.66 -4.64
CA LEU A 270 18.36 29.45 -3.20
C LEU A 270 18.95 28.10 -2.78
N SER A 271 19.41 28.02 -1.54
CA SER A 271 20.01 26.84 -0.94
C SER A 271 19.12 26.20 0.13
N ILE A 272 19.18 24.88 0.24
CA ILE A 272 18.53 24.10 1.29
C ILE A 272 19.62 23.57 2.21
N PRO A 273 19.53 23.80 3.53
CA PRO A 273 18.47 24.48 4.27
C PRO A 273 18.71 25.99 4.50
N ASP A 274 19.79 26.59 3.93
CA ASP A 274 20.27 27.89 4.36
C ASP A 274 19.32 29.06 4.02
N ASP A 275 18.66 29.03 2.88
CA ASP A 275 17.67 30.02 2.49
C ASP A 275 16.25 29.56 2.77
N ILE A 276 15.99 28.26 2.66
CA ILE A 276 14.67 27.67 2.86
C ILE A 276 14.79 26.24 3.42
N SER A 277 14.10 25.97 4.51
CA SER A 277 13.99 24.63 5.09
C SER A 277 12.87 23.83 4.42
N VAL A 278 13.04 22.52 4.33
CA VAL A 278 12.06 21.65 3.66
C VAL A 278 11.83 20.33 4.42
N CYS A 279 10.59 19.85 4.36
CA CYS A 279 10.21 18.52 4.86
C CYS A 279 9.42 17.76 3.79
N GLY A 280 9.68 16.44 3.67
CA GLY A 280 8.89 15.53 2.85
C GLY A 280 7.88 14.71 3.66
N TYR A 281 7.38 13.66 3.04
CA TYR A 281 6.46 12.68 3.62
C TYR A 281 6.67 11.32 2.93
N ASP A 282 6.45 10.21 3.59
CA ASP A 282 6.55 8.79 3.24
C ASP A 282 7.81 8.11 3.80
N GLY A 283 8.96 8.80 3.91
CA GLY A 283 10.21 8.22 4.41
C GLY A 283 10.81 7.17 3.47
N ILE A 284 10.61 7.32 2.15
CA ILE A 284 11.14 6.39 1.14
C ILE A 284 12.67 6.50 1.03
N ASN A 285 13.30 5.55 0.33
CA ASN A 285 14.76 5.53 0.21
C ASN A 285 15.34 6.82 -0.38
N LEU A 286 14.59 7.46 -1.28
CA LEU A 286 14.98 8.72 -1.88
C LEU A 286 15.32 9.77 -0.82
N SER A 287 14.53 9.89 0.27
CA SER A 287 14.75 10.88 1.33
C SER A 287 16.14 10.76 1.98
N LYS A 288 16.71 9.54 2.01
CA LYS A 288 18.01 9.24 2.63
C LYS A 288 19.19 9.54 1.72
N ILE A 289 18.99 9.47 0.39
CA ILE A 289 20.07 9.66 -0.60
C ILE A 289 20.15 11.07 -1.17
N LEU A 290 19.11 11.88 -0.97
CA LEU A 290 19.11 13.30 -1.33
C LEU A 290 20.21 14.07 -0.56
N ASN A 291 20.70 15.13 -1.17
CA ASN A 291 21.62 16.07 -0.54
C ASN A 291 21.04 17.50 -0.65
N PRO A 292 20.68 18.13 0.49
CA PRO A 292 20.72 17.59 1.85
C PRO A 292 19.74 16.42 2.04
N GLN A 293 20.04 15.50 3.00
CA GLN A 293 19.12 14.44 3.39
C GLN A 293 17.80 15.04 3.86
N LEU A 294 16.70 14.54 3.33
CA LEU A 294 15.38 15.10 3.58
C LEU A 294 14.85 14.72 4.97
N THR A 295 14.43 15.70 5.75
CA THR A 295 13.61 15.48 6.93
C THR A 295 12.22 15.07 6.48
N THR A 296 11.71 13.94 6.99
CA THR A 296 10.46 13.38 6.51
C THR A 296 9.72 12.59 7.59
N TRP A 297 8.45 12.30 7.33
CA TRP A 297 7.66 11.35 8.12
C TRP A 297 7.65 9.99 7.44
N TYR A 298 8.24 8.99 8.10
CA TYR A 298 8.21 7.61 7.62
C TYR A 298 6.84 6.98 7.87
N GLN A 299 6.20 6.50 6.83
CA GLN A 299 5.01 5.65 6.90
C GLN A 299 5.44 4.18 6.91
N ASN A 300 4.94 3.41 7.87
CA ASN A 300 5.31 1.99 7.99
C ASN A 300 4.58 1.14 6.96
N ALA A 301 5.02 1.23 5.70
CA ALA A 301 4.45 0.50 4.56
C ALA A 301 4.44 -1.03 4.78
N ASP A 302 5.48 -1.57 5.44
CA ASP A 302 5.57 -3.00 5.77
C ASP A 302 4.41 -3.42 6.67
N LYS A 303 4.20 -2.70 7.77
CA LYS A 303 3.10 -3.00 8.70
C LYS A 303 1.74 -2.81 8.05
N ILE A 304 1.56 -1.77 7.20
CA ILE A 304 0.31 -1.54 6.47
C ILE A 304 -0.03 -2.75 5.59
N GLY A 305 0.93 -3.23 4.79
CA GLY A 305 0.72 -4.37 3.91
C GLY A 305 0.39 -5.65 4.67
N LYS A 306 1.18 -5.98 5.71
CA LYS A 306 0.98 -7.19 6.53
C LYS A 306 -0.38 -7.19 7.24
N GLU A 307 -0.73 -6.10 7.93
CA GLU A 307 -2.03 -6.00 8.62
C GLU A 307 -3.21 -6.08 7.65
N SER A 308 -3.05 -5.54 6.42
CA SER A 308 -4.10 -5.64 5.39
C SER A 308 -4.41 -7.10 5.02
N VAL A 309 -3.37 -7.92 4.85
CA VAL A 309 -3.56 -9.34 4.52
C VAL A 309 -4.09 -10.12 5.72
N ARG A 310 -3.57 -9.88 6.94
CA ARG A 310 -4.06 -10.55 8.15
C ARG A 310 -5.54 -10.32 8.34
N LYS A 311 -5.99 -9.07 8.25
CA LYS A 311 -7.41 -8.72 8.36
C LYS A 311 -8.24 -9.30 7.22
N LEU A 312 -7.69 -9.39 6.02
CA LEU A 312 -8.37 -10.03 4.91
C LEU A 312 -8.54 -11.53 5.14
N VAL A 313 -7.51 -12.23 5.62
CA VAL A 313 -7.58 -13.66 5.96
C VAL A 313 -8.62 -13.92 7.04
N GLU A 314 -8.64 -13.11 8.11
CA GLU A 314 -9.68 -13.19 9.14
C GLU A 314 -11.09 -13.00 8.56
N ALA A 315 -11.26 -12.06 7.61
CA ALA A 315 -12.55 -11.83 6.94
C ALA A 315 -12.95 -13.01 6.05
N ILE A 316 -12.01 -13.61 5.31
CA ILE A 316 -12.22 -14.81 4.50
C ILE A 316 -12.61 -16.01 5.38
N GLU A 317 -12.06 -16.12 6.58
CA GLU A 317 -12.35 -17.17 7.55
C GLU A 317 -13.65 -16.97 8.34
N GLY A 318 -14.24 -15.77 8.22
CA GLY A 318 -15.46 -15.41 8.95
C GLY A 318 -15.24 -15.14 10.44
N THR A 319 -14.00 -14.86 10.84
CA THR A 319 -13.61 -14.57 12.23
C THR A 319 -13.43 -13.07 12.50
N SER A 320 -13.46 -12.25 11.44
CA SER A 320 -13.20 -10.79 11.54
C SER A 320 -14.40 -10.04 12.09
N VAL A 321 -14.09 -9.05 12.95
CA VAL A 321 -14.98 -7.91 13.22
C VAL A 321 -14.43 -6.72 12.47
N ALA A 322 -15.30 -5.95 11.81
CA ALA A 322 -14.89 -4.74 11.09
C ALA A 322 -14.25 -3.74 12.06
N GLU A 323 -13.01 -3.36 11.81
CA GLU A 323 -12.25 -2.42 12.63
C GLU A 323 -11.32 -1.54 11.80
N GLN A 324 -10.99 -0.37 12.34
CA GLN A 324 -9.97 0.49 11.78
C GLN A 324 -8.67 0.32 12.57
N ILE A 325 -7.63 -0.19 11.91
CA ILE A 325 -6.29 -0.30 12.49
C ILE A 325 -5.48 0.90 12.05
N MET A 326 -5.05 1.70 13.02
CA MET A 326 -4.15 2.83 12.77
C MET A 326 -2.70 2.38 12.88
N VAL A 327 -1.92 2.61 11.85
CA VAL A 327 -0.49 2.33 11.81
C VAL A 327 0.27 3.64 12.03
N SER A 328 1.00 3.71 13.12
CA SER A 328 1.85 4.84 13.45
C SER A 328 3.08 4.88 12.55
N GLY A 329 3.47 6.08 12.18
CA GLY A 329 4.73 6.36 11.50
C GLY A 329 5.82 6.84 12.47
N GLU A 330 6.93 7.29 11.90
CA GLU A 330 8.10 7.77 12.63
C GLU A 330 8.64 9.06 12.02
N PHE A 331 9.10 9.99 12.87
CA PHE A 331 9.79 11.18 12.43
C PHE A 331 11.25 10.84 12.10
N LEU A 332 11.68 11.13 10.88
CA LEU A 332 13.04 10.95 10.42
C LEU A 332 13.70 12.31 10.21
N SER A 333 14.67 12.63 11.06
CA SER A 333 15.46 13.85 10.93
C SER A 333 16.50 13.69 9.82
N GLY A 334 16.52 14.65 8.91
CA GLY A 334 17.57 14.85 7.92
C GLY A 334 18.33 16.14 8.17
N ASN A 335 18.95 16.65 7.10
CA ASN A 335 19.74 17.90 7.11
C ASN A 335 19.05 19.02 6.30
N SER A 336 17.80 18.80 5.89
CA SER A 336 17.01 19.74 5.05
C SER A 336 16.31 20.84 5.85
N VAL A 337 16.46 20.85 7.17
CA VAL A 337 15.88 21.85 8.06
C VAL A 337 16.99 22.42 8.94
N ARG A 338 17.06 23.75 9.02
CA ARG A 338 17.95 24.45 9.94
C ARG A 338 17.18 25.18 11.01
N LYS A 339 17.88 25.55 12.09
CA LYS A 339 17.37 26.50 13.06
C LYS A 339 17.25 27.86 12.40
N TRP A 340 16.07 28.49 12.49
CA TRP A 340 15.78 29.79 11.92
C TRP A 340 15.86 30.84 13.00
N GLU A 341 16.80 31.80 12.87
CA GLU A 341 16.91 32.97 13.72
C GLU A 341 16.25 34.14 12.98
N SER A 342 15.17 34.67 13.56
CA SER A 342 14.57 35.92 13.04
C SER A 342 15.60 37.02 13.10
N LYS A 343 15.98 37.55 11.94
CA LYS A 343 16.81 38.76 11.87
C LYS A 343 16.06 39.98 12.35
#